data_0b66d43f5bd578cc1a3b09879fce8764
#
_entry.id   0b66d43f5bd578cc1a3b09879fce8764
#
_cell.length_a   1.000
_cell.length_b   1.000
_cell.length_c   1.000
_cell.angle_alpha   90.00
_cell.angle_beta   90.00
_cell.angle_gamma   90.00
#
_symmetry.space_group_name_H-M   'P 1'
#
loop_
_entity.id
_entity.type
_entity.pdbx_description
1 polymer ?
#
loop_
_entity_poly.entity_id
_entity_poly.type
_entity_poly.pdbx_seq_one_letter_code
_entity_poly.pdbx_strand_id
1 'polypeptide(L)'
;ALTLMLSMDVRMTLAALAPFPLLAFAVTKFRGRILKSSFEVQQQMSVLSSHVQENLSGMHVVKAYTQEQFQMRQFAALNEDFQAKSLELARMRGVVSPIMQGFNALTVLIVLWYGGIRVVHGDLLVADIVAFIAYLNVLAWPTAAFGWMLSLVERGRAAMRRLEEILESKPEIVGDAARVMQSGLSEG
;
A
#
# COMPACT_ATOMS: atom_id res chain seq x y z
N ALA A 1 -15.29 20.52 -6.21
CA ALA A 1 -14.47 21.29 -5.27
C ALA A 1 -13.42 22.13 -5.99
N LEU A 2 -12.50 21.54 -6.75
CA LEU A 2 -11.39 22.25 -7.40
C LEU A 2 -11.86 23.35 -8.38
N THR A 3 -12.87 23.07 -9.18
CA THR A 3 -13.50 24.04 -10.10
C THR A 3 -14.13 25.23 -9.35
N LEU A 4 -14.77 24.97 -8.22
CA LEU A 4 -15.35 26.01 -7.38
C LEU A 4 -14.27 26.85 -6.72
N MET A 5 -13.19 26.25 -6.20
CA MET A 5 -12.06 26.97 -5.63
C MET A 5 -11.39 27.88 -6.68
N LEU A 6 -11.19 27.40 -7.89
CA LEU A 6 -10.64 28.19 -9.00
C LEU A 6 -11.55 29.33 -9.44
N SER A 7 -12.90 29.16 -9.38
CA SER A 7 -13.83 30.23 -9.71
C SER A 7 -13.92 31.32 -8.64
N MET A 8 -13.58 31.00 -7.37
CA MET A 8 -13.55 31.97 -6.28
C MET A 8 -12.27 32.82 -6.31
N ASP A 9 -11.11 32.18 -6.24
CA ASP A 9 -9.81 32.85 -6.35
C ASP A 9 -8.73 31.87 -6.81
N VAL A 10 -8.17 32.13 -7.99
CA VAL A 10 -7.10 31.32 -8.60
C VAL A 10 -5.82 31.36 -7.78
N ARG A 11 -5.45 32.55 -7.24
CA ARG A 11 -4.20 32.74 -6.48
C ARG A 11 -4.26 31.98 -5.16
N MET A 12 -5.40 32.07 -4.47
CA MET A 12 -5.62 31.36 -3.21
C MET A 12 -5.62 29.83 -3.42
N THR A 13 -6.24 29.35 -4.52
CA THR A 13 -6.24 27.94 -4.90
C THR A 13 -4.82 27.45 -5.19
N LEU A 14 -4.01 28.20 -5.93
CA LEU A 14 -2.62 27.83 -6.20
C LEU A 14 -1.76 27.81 -4.91
N ALA A 15 -1.96 28.80 -4.03
CA ALA A 15 -1.27 28.83 -2.73
C ALA A 15 -1.65 27.63 -1.85
N ALA A 16 -2.94 27.26 -1.82
CA ALA A 16 -3.43 26.09 -1.08
C ALA A 16 -2.91 24.76 -1.66
N LEU A 17 -2.71 24.68 -2.97
CA LEU A 17 -2.19 23.50 -3.64
C LEU A 17 -0.66 23.40 -3.63
N ALA A 18 0.06 24.45 -3.31
CA ALA A 18 1.52 24.49 -3.32
C ALA A 18 2.20 23.39 -2.47
N PRO A 19 1.67 22.97 -1.31
CA PRO A 19 2.25 21.87 -0.53
C PRO A 19 2.05 20.47 -1.16
N PHE A 20 1.07 20.27 -2.07
CA PHE A 20 0.72 18.95 -2.60
C PHE A 20 1.86 18.25 -3.38
N PRO A 21 2.62 18.90 -4.26
CA PRO A 21 3.75 18.26 -4.94
C PRO A 21 4.81 17.76 -3.95
N LEU A 22 5.08 18.51 -2.89
CA LEU A 22 6.03 18.12 -1.84
C LEU A 22 5.50 16.91 -1.05
N LEU A 23 4.20 16.90 -0.74
CA LEU A 23 3.53 15.75 -0.13
C LEU A 23 3.63 14.51 -1.01
N ALA A 24 3.34 14.63 -2.31
CA ALA A 24 3.42 13.51 -3.26
C ALA A 24 4.84 12.93 -3.31
N PHE A 25 5.87 13.78 -3.34
CA PHE A 25 7.26 13.35 -3.29
C PHE A 25 7.61 12.64 -1.98
N ALA A 26 7.20 13.19 -0.84
CA ALA A 26 7.42 12.57 0.47
C ALA A 26 6.77 11.17 0.54
N VAL A 27 5.49 11.07 0.14
CA VAL A 27 4.73 9.81 0.17
C VAL A 27 5.36 8.74 -0.73
N THR A 28 5.77 9.09 -1.96
CA THR A 28 6.41 8.14 -2.87
C THR A 28 7.72 7.59 -2.31
N LYS A 29 8.53 8.45 -1.71
CA LYS A 29 9.80 8.06 -1.07
C LYS A 29 9.60 7.12 0.12
N PHE A 30 8.61 7.40 0.97
CA PHE A 30 8.28 6.54 2.12
C PHE A 30 7.65 5.21 1.70
N ARG A 31 6.80 5.21 0.66
CA ARG A 31 6.13 4.02 0.15
C ARG A 31 7.11 2.89 -0.20
N GLY A 32 8.20 3.22 -0.90
CA GLY A 32 9.21 2.23 -1.28
C GLY A 32 9.86 1.54 -0.08
N ARG A 33 10.21 2.32 0.96
CA ARG A 33 10.79 1.80 2.19
C ARG A 33 9.82 0.92 2.97
N ILE A 34 8.56 1.37 3.10
CA ILE A 34 7.51 0.59 3.79
C ILE A 34 7.25 -0.74 3.09
N LEU A 35 7.20 -0.75 1.75
CA LEU A 35 7.01 -1.98 0.98
C LEU A 35 8.16 -2.95 1.20
N LYS A 36 9.43 -2.48 1.15
CA LYS A 36 10.60 -3.30 1.41
C LYS A 36 10.57 -3.89 2.82
N SER A 37 10.36 -3.06 3.84
CA SER A 37 10.29 -3.52 5.22
C SER A 37 9.10 -4.46 5.48
N SER A 38 7.95 -4.23 4.81
CA SER A 38 6.82 -5.18 4.86
C SER A 38 7.17 -6.54 4.27
N PHE A 39 7.95 -6.58 3.20
CA PHE A 39 8.42 -7.83 2.61
C PHE A 39 9.39 -8.56 3.53
N GLU A 40 10.32 -7.85 4.16
CA GLU A 40 11.26 -8.41 5.14
C GLU A 40 10.55 -9.03 6.35
N VAL A 41 9.50 -8.37 6.85
CA VAL A 41 8.64 -8.93 7.93
C VAL A 41 7.92 -10.20 7.48
N GLN A 42 7.35 -10.21 6.25
CA GLN A 42 6.67 -11.40 5.72
C GLN A 42 7.63 -12.56 5.49
N GLN A 43 8.83 -12.28 4.99
CA GLN A 43 9.87 -13.29 4.82
C GLN A 43 10.28 -13.89 6.16
N GLN A 44 10.50 -13.06 7.18
CA GLN A 44 10.85 -13.54 8.51
C GLN A 44 9.71 -14.35 9.15
N MET A 45 8.46 -13.95 8.95
CA MET A 45 7.29 -14.72 9.39
C MET A 45 7.23 -16.09 8.73
N SER A 46 7.59 -16.18 7.44
CA SER A 46 7.68 -17.46 6.73
C SER A 46 8.75 -18.37 7.34
N VAL A 47 9.95 -17.83 7.63
CA VAL A 47 11.03 -18.58 8.28
C VAL A 47 10.58 -19.09 9.65
N LEU A 48 9.95 -18.23 10.46
CA LEU A 48 9.43 -18.60 11.77
C LEU A 48 8.37 -19.71 11.69
N SER A 49 7.44 -19.57 10.73
CA SER A 49 6.38 -20.57 10.49
C SER A 49 6.95 -21.92 10.04
N SER A 50 7.95 -21.90 9.13
CA SER A 50 8.62 -23.13 8.68
C SER A 50 9.34 -23.83 9.83
N HIS A 51 10.02 -23.08 10.69
CA HIS A 51 10.69 -23.63 11.86
C HIS A 51 9.70 -24.29 12.84
N VAL A 52 8.54 -23.66 13.05
CA VAL A 52 7.46 -24.26 13.89
C VAL A 52 6.93 -25.54 13.26
N GLN A 53 6.65 -25.55 11.94
CA GLN A 53 6.16 -26.73 11.24
C GLN A 53 7.15 -27.88 11.28
N GLU A 54 8.45 -27.59 11.07
CA GLU A 54 9.52 -28.58 11.16
C GLU A 54 9.60 -29.19 12.57
N ASN A 55 9.56 -28.35 13.60
CA ASN A 55 9.57 -28.82 15.01
C ASN A 55 8.33 -29.67 15.35
N LEU A 56 7.14 -29.28 14.87
CA LEU A 56 5.92 -30.04 15.09
C LEU A 56 5.97 -31.41 14.39
N SER A 57 6.46 -31.43 13.15
CA SER A 57 6.61 -32.69 12.38
C SER A 57 7.68 -33.59 12.96
N GLY A 58 8.77 -33.00 13.47
CA GLY A 58 9.90 -33.70 14.09
C GLY A 58 9.80 -33.89 15.60
N MET A 59 8.65 -33.64 16.23
CA MET A 59 8.49 -33.61 17.69
C MET A 59 8.97 -34.87 18.37
N HIS A 60 8.78 -36.06 17.76
CA HIS A 60 9.27 -37.33 18.31
C HIS A 60 10.79 -37.36 18.40
N VAL A 61 11.48 -36.82 17.40
CA VAL A 61 12.95 -36.75 17.36
C VAL A 61 13.44 -35.74 18.40
N VAL A 62 12.82 -34.57 18.47
CA VAL A 62 13.16 -33.53 19.46
C VAL A 62 13.07 -34.08 20.88
N LYS A 63 11.99 -34.83 21.20
CA LYS A 63 11.81 -35.43 22.51
C LYS A 63 12.76 -36.62 22.77
N ALA A 64 13.01 -37.45 21.75
CA ALA A 64 13.89 -38.61 21.89
C ALA A 64 15.33 -38.20 22.24
N TYR A 65 15.77 -37.03 21.70
CA TYR A 65 17.12 -36.49 21.93
C TYR A 65 17.16 -35.36 22.94
N THR A 66 16.04 -35.08 23.65
CA THR A 66 15.93 -34.03 24.68
C THR A 66 16.42 -32.65 24.17
N GLN A 67 16.04 -32.29 22.93
CA GLN A 67 16.49 -31.07 22.27
C GLN A 67 15.48 -29.90 22.40
N GLU A 68 14.51 -29.96 23.30
CA GLU A 68 13.46 -28.96 23.45
C GLU A 68 14.06 -27.57 23.78
N GLN A 69 15.04 -27.53 24.67
CA GLN A 69 15.68 -26.25 25.04
C GLN A 69 16.48 -25.63 23.90
N PHE A 70 17.09 -26.47 23.05
CA PHE A 70 17.80 -25.98 21.86
C PHE A 70 16.83 -25.37 20.87
N GLN A 71 15.72 -26.07 20.57
CA GLN A 71 14.69 -25.59 19.67
C GLN A 71 14.01 -24.32 20.18
N MET A 72 13.76 -24.23 21.49
CA MET A 72 13.23 -23.01 22.10
C MET A 72 14.17 -21.82 21.95
N ARG A 73 15.48 -22.02 22.09
CA ARG A 73 16.47 -20.95 21.89
C ARG A 73 16.51 -20.49 20.43
N GLN A 74 16.46 -21.44 19.48
CA GLN A 74 16.40 -21.09 18.06
C GLN A 74 15.12 -20.32 17.72
N PHE A 75 13.97 -20.78 18.21
CA PHE A 75 12.72 -20.07 18.04
C PHE A 75 12.77 -18.66 18.63
N ALA A 76 13.32 -18.52 19.85
CA ALA A 76 13.47 -17.22 20.50
C ALA A 76 14.32 -16.24 19.66
N ALA A 77 15.44 -16.70 19.09
CA ALA A 77 16.28 -15.87 18.22
C ALA A 77 15.55 -15.45 16.94
N LEU A 78 14.82 -16.36 16.28
CA LEU A 78 14.02 -16.06 15.10
C LEU A 78 12.87 -15.08 15.41
N ASN A 79 12.25 -15.23 16.58
CA ASN A 79 11.19 -14.36 17.05
C ASN A 79 11.68 -12.96 17.40
N GLU A 80 12.89 -12.86 17.97
CA GLU A 80 13.54 -11.56 18.25
C GLU A 80 13.83 -10.79 16.97
N ASP A 81 14.33 -11.46 15.92
CA ASP A 81 14.53 -10.85 14.60
C ASP A 81 13.21 -10.44 13.96
N PHE A 82 12.18 -11.27 14.06
CA PHE A 82 10.82 -10.91 13.60
C PHE A 82 10.28 -9.68 14.33
N GLN A 83 10.47 -9.62 15.65
CA GLN A 83 10.05 -8.48 16.47
C GLN A 83 10.78 -7.21 16.07
N ALA A 84 12.11 -7.27 15.87
CA ALA A 84 12.92 -6.13 15.47
C ALA A 84 12.46 -5.55 14.12
N LYS A 85 12.27 -6.42 13.11
CA LYS A 85 11.76 -6.03 11.77
C LYS A 85 10.34 -5.46 11.84
N SER A 86 9.48 -6.07 12.67
CA SER A 86 8.09 -5.61 12.86
C SER A 86 8.03 -4.24 13.53
N LEU A 87 8.88 -3.98 14.53
CA LEU A 87 9.01 -2.68 15.18
C LEU A 87 9.55 -1.62 14.23
N GLU A 88 10.51 -1.95 13.38
CA GLU A 88 11.01 -1.03 12.36
C GLU A 88 9.91 -0.63 11.38
N LEU A 89 9.15 -1.61 10.88
CA LEU A 89 7.99 -1.36 10.03
C LEU A 89 6.93 -0.50 10.74
N ALA A 90 6.64 -0.80 12.01
CA ALA A 90 5.68 -0.04 12.81
C ALA A 90 6.12 1.42 12.99
N ARG A 91 7.41 1.66 13.27
CA ARG A 91 7.99 3.01 13.35
C ARG A 91 7.86 3.77 12.04
N MET A 92 8.20 3.13 10.90
CA MET A 92 8.05 3.75 9.58
C MET A 92 6.60 4.12 9.28
N ARG A 93 5.64 3.23 9.55
CA ARG A 93 4.20 3.50 9.37
C ARG A 93 3.69 4.59 10.33
N GLY A 94 4.18 4.59 11.56
CA GLY A 94 3.82 5.57 12.57
C GLY A 94 4.20 7.00 12.22
N VAL A 95 5.26 7.20 11.43
CA VAL A 95 5.71 8.53 10.98
C VAL A 95 4.87 9.07 9.82
N VAL A 96 4.26 8.20 9.00
CA VAL A 96 3.49 8.64 7.81
C VAL A 96 2.25 9.44 8.20
N SER A 97 1.51 9.00 9.20
CA SER A 97 0.28 9.69 9.63
C SER A 97 0.53 11.13 10.13
N PRO A 98 1.49 11.38 11.03
CA PRO A 98 1.85 12.76 11.43
C PRO A 98 2.32 13.63 10.26
N ILE A 99 3.08 13.07 9.32
CA ILE A 99 3.50 13.82 8.13
C ILE A 99 2.28 14.27 7.32
N MET A 100 1.35 13.35 7.04
CA MET A 100 0.11 13.69 6.32
C MET A 100 -0.72 14.76 7.04
N GLN A 101 -0.86 14.65 8.36
CA GLN A 101 -1.57 15.64 9.16
C GLN A 101 -0.85 16.99 9.17
N GLY A 102 0.49 17.00 9.26
CA GLY A 102 1.30 18.20 9.19
C GLY A 102 1.15 18.94 7.86
N PHE A 103 1.09 18.22 6.75
CA PHE A 103 0.82 18.84 5.43
C PHE A 103 -0.58 19.42 5.34
N ASN A 104 -1.59 18.74 5.88
CA ASN A 104 -2.95 19.27 5.94
C ASN A 104 -3.00 20.56 6.79
N ALA A 105 -2.39 20.55 7.96
CA ALA A 105 -2.29 21.73 8.84
C ALA A 105 -1.55 22.88 8.15
N LEU A 106 -0.47 22.58 7.43
CA LEU A 106 0.27 23.59 6.65
C LEU A 106 -0.60 24.22 5.56
N THR A 107 -1.38 23.42 4.85
CA THR A 107 -2.32 23.90 3.83
C THR A 107 -3.37 24.83 4.45
N VAL A 108 -3.97 24.44 5.58
CA VAL A 108 -4.92 25.28 6.29
C VAL A 108 -4.28 26.57 6.79
N LEU A 109 -3.05 26.50 7.30
CA LEU A 109 -2.30 27.68 7.74
C LEU A 109 -2.04 28.66 6.58
N ILE A 110 -1.66 28.16 5.41
CA ILE A 110 -1.46 28.99 4.20
C ILE A 110 -2.78 29.67 3.80
N VAL A 111 -3.89 28.92 3.81
CA VAL A 111 -5.21 29.48 3.47
C VAL A 111 -5.64 30.55 4.48
N LEU A 112 -5.42 30.32 5.77
CA LEU A 112 -5.74 31.31 6.82
C LEU A 112 -4.83 32.54 6.71
N TRP A 113 -3.54 32.37 6.51
CA TRP A 113 -2.60 33.47 6.44
C TRP A 113 -2.80 34.30 5.18
N TYR A 114 -2.78 33.69 4.01
CA TYR A 114 -2.95 34.38 2.75
C TYR A 114 -4.37 34.90 2.56
N GLY A 115 -5.38 34.10 2.89
CA GLY A 115 -6.79 34.51 2.85
C GLY A 115 -7.08 35.65 3.85
N GLY A 116 -6.50 35.59 5.04
CA GLY A 116 -6.64 36.65 6.05
C GLY A 116 -6.08 37.99 5.55
N ILE A 117 -4.92 38.00 4.91
CA ILE A 117 -4.34 39.20 4.28
C ILE A 117 -5.33 39.77 3.23
N ARG A 118 -5.89 38.93 2.38
CA ARG A 118 -6.83 39.33 1.33
C ARG A 118 -8.15 39.87 1.89
N VAL A 119 -8.62 39.32 3.02
CA VAL A 119 -9.83 39.84 3.73
C VAL A 119 -9.55 41.24 4.30
N VAL A 120 -8.38 41.48 4.89
CA VAL A 120 -7.99 42.79 5.41
C VAL A 120 -7.92 43.84 4.30
N HIS A 121 -7.51 43.44 3.08
CA HIS A 121 -7.50 44.36 1.91
C HIS A 121 -8.87 44.53 1.25
N GLY A 122 -9.90 43.80 1.73
CA GLY A 122 -11.25 43.89 1.18
C GLY A 122 -11.52 43.06 -0.10
N ASP A 123 -10.56 42.24 -0.50
CA ASP A 123 -10.63 41.43 -1.74
C ASP A 123 -11.44 40.15 -1.55
N LEU A 124 -11.56 39.65 -0.34
CA LEU A 124 -12.24 38.40 0.01
C LEU A 124 -13.11 38.59 1.24
N LEU A 125 -14.16 37.78 1.37
CA LEU A 125 -14.98 37.68 2.56
C LEU A 125 -14.43 36.62 3.51
N VAL A 126 -14.67 36.75 4.80
CA VAL A 126 -14.36 35.70 5.79
C VAL A 126 -15.06 34.37 5.43
N ALA A 127 -16.27 34.46 4.87
CA ALA A 127 -17.02 33.31 4.37
C ALA A 127 -16.26 32.51 3.28
N ASP A 128 -15.48 33.19 2.44
CA ASP A 128 -14.69 32.55 1.39
C ASP A 128 -13.58 31.68 1.98
N ILE A 129 -12.92 32.14 3.05
CA ILE A 129 -11.91 31.35 3.76
C ILE A 129 -12.52 30.07 4.33
N VAL A 130 -13.68 30.17 4.95
CA VAL A 130 -14.39 29.01 5.51
C VAL A 130 -14.78 28.03 4.41
N ALA A 131 -15.29 28.55 3.28
CA ALA A 131 -15.62 27.73 2.12
C ALA A 131 -14.38 27.00 1.53
N PHE A 132 -13.23 27.70 1.45
CA PHE A 132 -11.97 27.10 1.01
C PHE A 132 -11.52 25.95 1.91
N ILE A 133 -11.57 26.14 3.24
CA ILE A 133 -11.22 25.08 4.19
C ILE A 133 -12.18 23.88 4.05
N ALA A 134 -13.48 24.13 3.86
CA ALA A 134 -14.46 23.08 3.61
C ALA A 134 -14.17 22.32 2.32
N TYR A 135 -13.83 23.01 1.22
CA TYR A 135 -13.47 22.37 -0.06
C TYR A 135 -12.18 21.57 0.02
N LEU A 136 -11.18 22.04 0.79
CA LEU A 136 -9.94 21.29 1.03
C LEU A 136 -10.22 19.98 1.77
N ASN A 137 -11.08 20.01 2.80
CA ASN A 137 -11.47 18.80 3.51
C ASN A 137 -12.22 17.80 2.61
N VAL A 138 -13.13 18.29 1.76
CA VAL A 138 -13.82 17.46 0.76
C VAL A 138 -12.83 16.86 -0.25
N LEU A 139 -11.76 17.57 -0.59
CA LEU A 139 -10.76 17.11 -1.56
C LEU A 139 -9.80 16.06 -0.97
N ALA A 140 -9.63 16.05 0.34
CA ALA A 140 -8.70 15.16 1.03
C ALA A 140 -9.06 13.67 0.83
N TRP A 141 -10.34 13.31 0.96
CA TRP A 141 -10.79 11.92 0.84
C TRP A 141 -10.65 11.33 -0.58
N PRO A 142 -11.12 11.99 -1.66
CA PRO A 142 -10.90 11.50 -3.02
C PRO A 142 -9.42 11.36 -3.38
N THR A 143 -8.55 12.26 -2.88
CA THR A 143 -7.11 12.18 -3.11
C THR A 143 -6.51 10.92 -2.49
N ALA A 144 -6.89 10.58 -1.26
CA ALA A 144 -6.48 9.34 -0.60
C ALA A 144 -7.07 8.10 -1.30
N ALA A 145 -8.34 8.15 -1.71
CA ALA A 145 -9.02 7.07 -2.42
C ALA A 145 -8.40 6.78 -3.78
N PHE A 146 -7.88 7.79 -4.49
CA PHE A 146 -7.22 7.63 -5.78
C PHE A 146 -5.96 6.76 -5.68
N GLY A 147 -5.16 6.96 -4.63
CA GLY A 147 -3.98 6.11 -4.36
C GLY A 147 -4.34 4.65 -4.09
N TRP A 148 -5.43 4.41 -3.36
CA TRP A 148 -5.95 3.07 -3.12
C TRP A 148 -6.50 2.42 -4.40
N MET A 149 -7.26 3.16 -5.19
CA MET A 149 -7.81 2.70 -6.47
C MET A 149 -6.70 2.30 -7.46
N LEU A 150 -5.64 3.11 -7.56
CA LEU A 150 -4.50 2.80 -8.42
C LEU A 150 -3.83 1.47 -8.02
N SER A 151 -3.62 1.25 -6.72
CA SER A 151 -3.05 -0.01 -6.24
C SER A 151 -3.98 -1.21 -6.42
N LEU A 152 -5.30 -1.01 -6.44
CA LEU A 152 -6.27 -2.05 -6.78
C LEU A 152 -6.18 -2.45 -8.26
N VAL A 153 -6.07 -1.45 -9.15
CA VAL A 153 -5.87 -1.67 -10.59
C VAL A 153 -4.56 -2.41 -10.88
N GLU A 154 -3.46 -2.03 -10.22
CA GLU A 154 -2.17 -2.72 -10.37
C GLU A 154 -2.25 -4.18 -9.93
N ARG A 155 -2.91 -4.48 -8.81
CA ARG A 155 -3.14 -5.87 -8.36
C ARG A 155 -4.02 -6.64 -9.35
N GLY A 156 -5.06 -6.01 -9.88
CA GLY A 156 -5.92 -6.58 -10.91
C GLY A 156 -5.15 -6.95 -12.18
N ARG A 157 -4.30 -6.04 -12.66
CA ARG A 157 -3.42 -6.30 -13.81
C ARG A 157 -2.44 -7.46 -13.56
N ALA A 158 -1.84 -7.52 -12.37
CA ALA A 158 -0.94 -8.62 -12.02
C ALA A 158 -1.66 -9.97 -11.93
N ALA A 159 -2.92 -9.98 -11.47
CA ALA A 159 -3.75 -11.18 -11.46
C ALA A 159 -4.15 -11.62 -12.87
N MET A 160 -4.53 -10.66 -13.74
CA MET A 160 -4.87 -10.94 -15.14
C MET A 160 -3.68 -11.54 -15.91
N ARG A 161 -2.47 -11.01 -15.76
CA ARG A 161 -1.27 -11.59 -16.38
C ARG A 161 -1.07 -13.06 -16.00
N ARG A 162 -1.22 -13.40 -14.72
CA ARG A 162 -1.09 -14.80 -14.26
C ARG A 162 -2.18 -15.70 -14.82
N LEU A 163 -3.39 -15.17 -15.01
CA LEU A 163 -4.47 -15.89 -15.66
C LEU A 163 -4.18 -16.11 -17.14
N GLU A 164 -3.65 -15.12 -17.82
CA GLU A 164 -3.25 -15.15 -19.23
C GLU A 164 -2.11 -16.18 -19.44
N GLU A 165 -1.09 -16.20 -18.59
CA GLU A 165 -0.01 -17.22 -18.60
C GLU A 165 -0.56 -18.65 -18.45
N ILE A 166 -1.59 -18.85 -17.60
CA ILE A 166 -2.21 -20.17 -17.42
C ILE A 166 -3.05 -20.54 -18.64
N LEU A 167 -3.81 -19.61 -19.20
CA LEU A 167 -4.67 -19.85 -20.37
C LEU A 167 -3.85 -20.06 -21.66
N GLU A 168 -2.70 -19.40 -21.78
CA GLU A 168 -1.79 -19.56 -22.91
C GLU A 168 -0.90 -20.79 -22.78
N SER A 169 -0.78 -21.40 -21.61
CA SER A 169 0.00 -22.60 -21.40
C SER A 169 -0.63 -23.76 -22.19
N LYS A 170 0.07 -24.21 -23.23
CA LYS A 170 -0.36 -25.38 -24.00
C LYS A 170 -0.19 -26.63 -23.16
N PRO A 171 -1.22 -27.49 -23.04
CA PRO A 171 -1.08 -28.75 -22.31
C PRO A 171 0.03 -29.59 -22.96
N GLU A 172 0.99 -30.01 -22.14
CA GLU A 172 2.11 -30.86 -22.59
C GLU A 172 1.63 -32.23 -23.08
N ILE A 173 0.51 -32.70 -22.57
CA ILE A 173 -0.16 -33.92 -22.98
C ILE A 173 -1.42 -33.52 -23.75
N VAL A 174 -1.31 -33.38 -25.05
CA VAL A 174 -2.45 -33.33 -25.96
C VAL A 174 -2.87 -34.78 -26.18
N GLY A 175 -3.88 -35.23 -25.46
CA GLY A 175 -4.43 -36.58 -25.65
C GLY A 175 -4.86 -36.76 -27.11
N ASP A 176 -4.57 -37.93 -27.67
CA ASP A 176 -4.85 -38.35 -29.05
C ASP A 176 -6.38 -38.40 -29.40
N ALA A 177 -7.22 -37.66 -28.69
CA ALA A 177 -8.65 -37.57 -28.93
C ALA A 177 -8.98 -37.11 -30.37
N ALA A 178 -8.12 -36.31 -31.00
CA ALA A 178 -8.25 -35.95 -32.40
C ALA A 178 -7.90 -37.10 -33.35
N ARG A 179 -6.97 -38.01 -32.98
CA ARG A 179 -6.66 -39.21 -33.76
C ARG A 179 -7.72 -40.29 -33.65
N VAL A 180 -8.35 -40.43 -32.46
CA VAL A 180 -9.42 -41.39 -32.22
C VAL A 180 -10.72 -40.99 -33.02
N MET A 181 -11.00 -39.72 -33.15
CA MET A 181 -12.12 -39.25 -33.96
C MET A 181 -11.85 -39.43 -35.48
N GLN A 182 -10.62 -39.27 -35.96
CA GLN A 182 -10.31 -39.48 -37.38
C GLN A 182 -10.26 -40.97 -37.76
N SER A 183 -9.86 -41.88 -36.89
CA SER A 183 -9.88 -43.33 -37.16
C SER A 183 -11.31 -43.88 -37.11
N GLY A 184 -12.21 -43.35 -36.31
CA GLY A 184 -13.60 -43.79 -36.23
C GLY A 184 -14.47 -43.38 -37.44
N LEU A 185 -14.05 -42.40 -38.25
CA LEU A 185 -14.78 -41.95 -39.45
C LEU A 185 -14.31 -42.59 -40.74
N SER A 186 -13.25 -43.46 -40.73
CA SER A 186 -12.75 -44.13 -41.89
C SER A 186 -13.25 -45.58 -42.08
N GLU A 187 -14.00 -46.10 -41.11
CA GLU A 187 -14.58 -47.47 -41.16
C GLU A 187 -16.12 -47.51 -41.27
N GLY A 188 -16.75 -46.46 -41.81
CA GLY A 188 -18.17 -46.42 -42.06
C GLY A 188 -18.53 -46.29 -43.54
#